data_8de299e3b462b727ffabbabbe525cef2
#
_entry.id   8de299e3b462b727ffabbabbe525cef2
#
_cell.length_a   1.000
_cell.length_b   1.000
_cell.length_c   1.000
_cell.angle_alpha   90.00
_cell.angle_beta   90.00
_cell.angle_gamma   90.00
#
_symmetry.space_group_name_H-M   'P 1'
#
loop_
_entity.id
_entity.type
_entity.pdbx_description
1 polymer ?
#
loop_
_entity_poly.entity_id
_entity_poly.type
_entity_poly.pdbx_seq_one_letter_code
_entity_poly.pdbx_strand_id
1 'polypeptide(L)'
;MLETYEQVNKTFTMFAQRNWNVLTDWGGYLRKMAAPETATQWKDFEEEKKTWNYSDFYMANENGDYWTVDGREGLGSENIQAVFTALQVAGEPIVSSYTATSGIRKVVFAVPVDPITMNGVTYTSLAVSYDNDTIEEMIGGRAYGGRSDCYIIHPNGNIMLSEEPKSEITAWMENLFDYLETNTEVNETCLREMQEQTLQGGSGSVPYRFKGRNYYLVYQPVGFQDLTIVGIVERNVVDAGMRKVQCVTIFLLAFLALAVVAALVRSIKMDLRFVLAEQEEAFHRESTERQKMEDLANTDGLTGLSNERFFNATLQKKEKAGEPFALFYLDLDSFKPVNDTYGHDVGDQLLKAVSWRLRTCVRSTDYAFRIGGDEFALIVNGALMEEF
;
A
#
# COMPACT_ATOMS: atom_id res chain seq x y z
N MET A 1 9.95 15.52 -3.77
CA MET A 1 11.21 16.30 -3.59
C MET A 1 10.95 17.62 -2.87
N LEU A 2 10.10 18.49 -3.38
CA LEU A 2 9.76 19.76 -2.74
C LEU A 2 9.31 19.60 -1.29
N GLU A 3 8.42 18.65 -1.02
CA GLU A 3 7.90 18.36 0.32
C GLU A 3 8.99 17.99 1.35
N THR A 4 10.04 17.31 0.90
CA THR A 4 11.19 16.97 1.77
C THR A 4 11.95 18.21 2.19
N TYR A 5 12.19 19.14 1.27
CA TYR A 5 12.89 20.40 1.56
C TYR A 5 11.98 21.41 2.25
N GLU A 6 10.67 21.34 2.10
CA GLU A 6 9.70 22.12 2.89
C GLU A 6 9.86 21.84 4.40
N GLN A 7 10.07 20.59 4.77
CA GLN A 7 10.32 20.24 6.17
C GLN A 7 11.65 20.79 6.69
N VAL A 8 12.70 20.78 5.86
CA VAL A 8 14.00 21.36 6.19
C VAL A 8 13.86 22.89 6.35
N ASN A 9 13.18 23.53 5.41
CA ASN A 9 12.90 24.96 5.42
C ASN A 9 12.14 25.37 6.70
N LYS A 10 11.09 24.64 7.05
CA LYS A 10 10.33 24.88 8.27
C LYS A 10 11.20 24.78 9.53
N THR A 11 12.09 23.79 9.57
CA THR A 11 13.03 23.62 10.69
C THR A 11 13.97 24.81 10.80
N PHE A 12 14.54 25.27 9.71
CA PHE A 12 15.44 26.44 9.70
C PHE A 12 14.71 27.72 10.08
N THR A 13 13.54 27.96 9.53
CA THR A 13 12.71 29.14 9.87
C THR A 13 12.35 29.19 11.37
N MET A 14 11.95 28.04 11.93
CA MET A 14 11.66 27.93 13.38
C MET A 14 12.92 28.20 14.22
N PHE A 15 14.07 27.73 13.77
CA PHE A 15 15.31 27.95 14.46
C PHE A 15 15.75 29.44 14.41
N ALA A 16 15.62 30.09 13.28
CA ALA A 16 15.89 31.50 13.13
C ALA A 16 14.97 32.34 14.05
N GLN A 17 13.67 32.09 13.98
CA GLN A 17 12.68 32.79 14.80
C GLN A 17 12.95 32.63 16.31
N ARG A 18 13.34 31.43 16.73
CA ARG A 18 13.70 31.17 18.12
C ARG A 18 14.91 31.98 18.57
N ASN A 19 15.98 32.03 17.77
CA ASN A 19 17.17 32.83 18.10
C ASN A 19 16.83 34.32 18.21
N TRP A 20 16.03 34.83 17.27
CA TRP A 20 15.59 36.23 17.32
C TRP A 20 14.75 36.55 18.54
N ASN A 21 13.86 35.69 18.94
CA ASN A 21 13.05 35.85 20.14
C ASN A 21 13.95 35.90 21.39
N VAL A 22 14.88 34.96 21.52
CA VAL A 22 15.83 34.93 22.66
C VAL A 22 16.65 36.20 22.72
N LEU A 23 17.19 36.67 21.58
CA LEU A 23 17.98 37.91 21.52
C LEU A 23 17.13 39.14 21.88
N THR A 24 15.90 39.20 21.45
CA THR A 24 14.96 40.27 21.79
C THR A 24 14.65 40.30 23.29
N ASP A 25 14.43 39.14 23.88
CA ASP A 25 14.21 38.99 25.31
C ASP A 25 15.44 39.46 26.13
N TRP A 26 16.62 39.05 25.67
CA TRP A 26 17.90 39.52 26.25
C TRP A 26 18.06 41.04 26.13
N GLY A 27 17.72 41.65 24.98
CA GLY A 27 17.72 43.09 24.82
C GLY A 27 16.85 43.81 25.83
N GLY A 28 15.65 43.26 26.06
CA GLY A 28 14.72 43.73 27.08
C GLY A 28 15.26 43.59 28.51
N TYR A 29 15.94 42.48 28.81
CA TYR A 29 16.56 42.20 30.10
C TYR A 29 17.73 43.15 30.38
N LEU A 30 18.67 43.29 29.47
CA LEU A 30 19.86 44.16 29.60
C LEU A 30 19.48 45.63 29.79
N ARG A 31 18.44 46.10 29.10
CA ARG A 31 17.95 47.48 29.25
C ARG A 31 17.38 47.77 30.64
N LYS A 32 16.71 46.80 31.27
CA LYS A 32 16.17 46.95 32.61
C LYS A 32 17.23 47.00 33.70
N MET A 33 18.39 46.44 33.42
CA MET A 33 19.54 46.45 34.32
C MET A 33 20.36 47.76 34.15
N ALA A 34 19.83 48.90 34.58
CA ALA A 34 20.32 50.26 34.29
C ALA A 34 21.73 50.60 34.83
N ALA A 35 22.45 49.73 35.52
CA ALA A 35 23.84 49.85 35.88
C ALA A 35 24.41 48.44 36.14
N PRO A 36 24.87 47.75 35.15
CA PRO A 36 25.40 46.40 35.36
C PRO A 36 26.77 46.43 36.04
N GLU A 37 26.82 45.89 37.28
CA GLU A 37 28.12 45.45 37.83
C GLU A 37 28.57 44.26 36.99
N THR A 38 29.59 44.47 36.22
CA THR A 38 30.02 43.75 35.01
C THR A 38 30.29 42.26 35.18
N ALA A 39 30.69 41.79 36.37
CA ALA A 39 31.22 40.44 36.50
C ALA A 39 30.14 39.32 36.62
N THR A 40 28.96 39.61 37.14
CA THR A 40 27.94 38.57 37.36
C THR A 40 27.10 38.34 36.13
N GLN A 41 26.88 39.34 35.31
CA GLN A 41 26.03 39.25 34.12
C GLN A 41 26.69 38.52 32.95
N TRP A 42 28.00 38.68 32.81
CA TRP A 42 28.76 37.95 31.81
C TRP A 42 28.79 36.46 32.07
N LYS A 43 28.65 36.04 33.32
CA LYS A 43 28.53 34.65 33.68
C LYS A 43 27.23 34.01 33.18
N ASP A 44 26.15 34.80 33.22
CA ASP A 44 24.86 34.35 32.69
C ASP A 44 24.90 34.14 31.19
N PHE A 45 25.59 35.02 30.44
CA PHE A 45 25.83 34.86 29.00
C PHE A 45 26.75 33.68 28.65
N GLU A 46 27.77 33.41 29.46
CA GLU A 46 28.62 32.21 29.27
C GLU A 46 27.85 30.92 29.50
N GLU A 47 26.92 30.91 30.44
CA GLU A 47 26.05 29.75 30.69
C GLU A 47 25.05 29.56 29.54
N GLU A 48 24.46 30.65 29.04
CA GLU A 48 23.57 30.64 27.87
C GLU A 48 24.33 30.17 26.61
N LYS A 49 25.53 30.70 26.35
CA LYS A 49 26.41 30.27 25.27
C LYS A 49 26.61 28.75 25.27
N LYS A 50 26.86 28.17 26.43
CA LYS A 50 27.03 26.71 26.59
C LYS A 50 25.71 25.93 26.41
N THR A 51 24.62 26.44 26.98
CA THR A 51 23.29 25.80 26.93
C THR A 51 22.75 25.72 25.50
N TRP A 52 23.00 26.75 24.68
CA TRP A 52 22.49 26.85 23.33
C TRP A 52 23.52 26.52 22.24
N ASN A 53 24.73 26.16 22.64
CA ASN A 53 25.84 25.84 21.73
C ASN A 53 26.21 27.00 20.77
N TYR A 54 26.11 28.24 21.28
CA TYR A 54 26.57 29.40 20.51
C TYR A 54 28.09 29.39 20.38
N SER A 55 28.63 29.74 19.18
CA SER A 55 30.03 29.98 19.02
C SER A 55 30.44 31.29 19.73
N ASP A 56 29.66 32.37 19.46
CA ASP A 56 29.89 33.68 20.08
C ASP A 56 28.57 34.42 20.25
N PHE A 57 28.54 35.35 21.22
CA PHE A 57 27.49 36.36 21.43
C PHE A 57 28.07 37.74 21.24
N TYR A 58 27.36 38.60 20.54
CA TYR A 58 27.81 39.94 20.18
C TYR A 58 26.82 41.02 20.58
N MET A 59 27.37 42.17 20.98
CA MET A 59 26.63 43.43 21.09
C MET A 59 27.33 44.43 20.17
N ALA A 60 26.59 45.17 19.36
CA ALA A 60 27.20 46.13 18.45
C ALA A 60 26.53 47.50 18.61
N ASN A 61 27.35 48.56 18.40
CA ASN A 61 26.90 49.96 18.38
C ASN A 61 26.44 50.37 16.96
N GLU A 62 26.00 51.60 16.82
CA GLU A 62 25.58 52.18 15.53
C GLU A 62 26.68 52.21 14.47
N ASN A 63 27.96 52.21 14.87
CA ASN A 63 29.09 52.18 13.93
C ASN A 63 29.49 50.78 13.53
N GLY A 64 28.84 49.74 14.08
CA GLY A 64 29.20 48.37 13.86
C GLY A 64 30.39 47.87 14.69
N ASP A 65 30.90 48.70 15.62
CA ASP A 65 31.89 48.25 16.57
C ASP A 65 31.19 47.29 17.52
N TYR A 66 31.80 46.12 17.74
CA TYR A 66 31.17 45.07 18.53
C TYR A 66 32.00 44.62 19.72
N TRP A 67 31.33 44.10 20.69
CA TRP A 67 31.87 43.45 21.86
C TRP A 67 31.38 42.01 21.95
N THR A 68 32.28 41.10 22.40
CA THR A 68 31.93 39.69 22.63
C THR A 68 31.99 39.34 24.11
N VAL A 69 31.26 38.31 24.54
CA VAL A 69 31.26 37.83 25.92
C VAL A 69 32.68 37.49 26.43
N ASP A 70 33.55 37.01 25.56
CA ASP A 70 34.92 36.63 25.92
C ASP A 70 35.85 37.87 26.05
N GLY A 71 35.31 39.10 26.05
CA GLY A 71 36.05 40.34 26.22
C GLY A 71 36.88 40.75 25.03
N ARG A 72 36.68 40.19 23.88
CA ARG A 72 37.33 40.58 22.65
C ARG A 72 36.64 41.80 22.07
N GLU A 73 37.25 42.97 22.22
CA GLU A 73 36.89 44.14 21.44
C GLU A 73 37.34 43.91 20.00
N GLY A 74 36.42 43.78 19.08
CA GLY A 74 36.73 43.59 17.68
C GLY A 74 36.84 44.91 16.96
N LEU A 75 37.97 45.58 17.10
CA LEU A 75 38.43 46.54 16.11
C LEU A 75 38.96 45.75 14.91
N GLY A 76 38.09 45.53 13.87
CA GLY A 76 38.58 45.22 12.55
C GLY A 76 38.63 43.77 12.08
N SER A 77 37.72 42.88 12.45
CA SER A 77 37.42 41.82 11.50
C SER A 77 36.32 42.33 10.53
N GLU A 78 36.77 42.80 9.37
CA GLU A 78 35.92 43.41 8.33
C GLU A 78 34.65 42.61 8.02
N ASN A 79 34.66 41.31 8.29
CA ASN A 79 33.61 40.39 7.89
C ASN A 79 32.37 40.44 8.80
N ILE A 80 32.50 40.47 10.14
CA ILE A 80 31.33 40.55 11.03
C ILE A 80 30.72 41.97 11.08
N GLN A 81 31.53 42.99 10.87
CA GLN A 81 31.07 44.38 10.77
C GLN A 81 30.06 44.56 9.63
N ALA A 82 30.26 43.83 8.52
CA ALA A 82 29.31 43.79 7.40
C ALA A 82 27.93 43.24 7.81
N VAL A 83 27.89 42.29 8.73
CA VAL A 83 26.61 41.75 9.26
C VAL A 83 25.85 42.83 10.01
N PHE A 84 26.52 43.59 10.89
CA PHE A 84 25.86 44.66 11.64
C PHE A 84 25.46 45.83 10.73
N THR A 85 26.25 46.16 9.72
CA THR A 85 25.85 47.14 8.71
C THR A 85 24.61 46.68 7.93
N ALA A 86 24.54 45.42 7.55
CA ALA A 86 23.35 44.84 6.89
C ALA A 86 22.10 44.86 7.82
N LEU A 87 22.27 44.56 9.11
CA LEU A 87 21.21 44.64 10.09
C LEU A 87 20.66 46.07 10.23
N GLN A 88 21.53 47.08 10.27
CA GLN A 88 21.12 48.47 10.37
C GLN A 88 20.35 48.94 9.12
N VAL A 89 20.78 48.49 7.94
CA VAL A 89 20.07 48.78 6.68
C VAL A 89 18.71 48.10 6.64
N ALA A 90 18.62 46.85 7.10
CA ALA A 90 17.38 46.09 7.13
C ALA A 90 16.39 46.63 8.16
N GLY A 91 16.86 47.07 9.32
CA GLY A 91 15.99 47.52 10.43
C GLY A 91 15.12 46.43 11.07
N GLU A 92 15.30 45.19 10.68
CA GLU A 92 14.58 44.02 11.15
C GLU A 92 15.55 42.85 11.41
N PRO A 93 15.15 41.80 12.15
CA PRO A 93 15.99 40.64 12.41
C PRO A 93 16.54 40.00 11.14
N ILE A 94 17.84 39.69 11.13
CA ILE A 94 18.49 39.05 9.98
C ILE A 94 19.22 37.77 10.32
N VAL A 95 19.40 36.94 9.29
CA VAL A 95 20.38 35.86 9.26
C VAL A 95 21.47 36.22 8.24
N SER A 96 22.71 36.03 8.59
CA SER A 96 23.84 36.30 7.69
C SER A 96 24.98 35.32 7.97
N SER A 97 26.04 35.37 7.23
CA SER A 97 27.25 34.57 7.48
C SER A 97 28.50 35.36 7.28
N TYR A 98 29.57 34.98 7.97
CA TYR A 98 30.90 35.50 7.73
C TYR A 98 31.95 34.40 7.92
N THR A 99 33.13 34.60 7.37
CA THR A 99 34.28 33.72 7.59
C THR A 99 35.18 34.34 8.66
N ALA A 100 35.33 33.62 9.78
CA ALA A 100 36.21 34.04 10.86
C ALA A 100 37.67 34.02 10.42
N THR A 101 38.55 34.71 11.17
CA THR A 101 40.00 34.72 10.92
C THR A 101 40.65 33.34 10.99
N SER A 102 40.00 32.40 11.65
CA SER A 102 40.36 30.95 11.67
C SER A 102 40.08 30.22 10.37
N GLY A 103 39.38 30.84 9.41
CA GLY A 103 38.89 30.22 8.19
C GLY A 103 37.54 29.48 8.37
N ILE A 104 37.01 29.42 9.59
CA ILE A 104 35.72 28.77 9.89
C ILE A 104 34.58 29.73 9.47
N ARG A 105 33.64 29.22 8.69
CA ARG A 105 32.43 29.96 8.34
C ARG A 105 31.43 29.89 9.51
N LYS A 106 30.87 31.04 9.87
CA LYS A 106 29.90 31.18 10.95
C LYS A 106 28.60 31.76 10.41
N VAL A 107 27.48 31.24 10.91
CA VAL A 107 26.12 31.74 10.66
C VAL A 107 25.70 32.60 11.82
N VAL A 108 25.20 33.78 11.56
CA VAL A 108 24.87 34.83 12.54
C VAL A 108 23.38 35.11 12.48
N PHE A 109 22.72 35.03 13.63
CA PHE A 109 21.36 35.52 13.86
C PHE A 109 21.46 36.85 14.61
N ALA A 110 20.96 37.93 14.04
CA ALA A 110 21.07 39.25 14.61
C ALA A 110 19.72 39.95 14.68
N VAL A 111 19.55 40.77 15.72
CA VAL A 111 18.34 41.58 15.94
C VAL A 111 18.72 43.04 16.28
N PRO A 112 17.96 44.02 15.78
CA PRO A 112 18.03 45.36 16.29
C PRO A 112 17.39 45.41 17.67
N VAL A 113 17.94 46.17 18.60
CA VAL A 113 17.38 46.34 19.93
C VAL A 113 17.30 47.82 20.27
N ASP A 114 16.37 48.19 21.16
CA ASP A 114 16.39 49.55 21.73
C ASP A 114 17.74 49.82 22.43
N PRO A 115 18.25 51.04 22.39
CA PRO A 115 19.56 51.39 22.92
C PRO A 115 19.81 50.86 24.33
N ILE A 116 20.93 50.17 24.51
CA ILE A 116 21.42 49.62 25.77
C ILE A 116 22.74 50.25 26.08
N THR A 117 22.81 51.08 27.14
CA THR A 117 24.06 51.74 27.52
C THR A 117 24.74 50.99 28.65
N MET A 118 25.98 50.53 28.39
CA MET A 118 26.81 49.78 29.32
C MET A 118 28.25 50.32 29.25
N ASN A 119 28.85 50.61 30.38
CA ASN A 119 30.23 51.15 30.50
C ASN A 119 30.49 52.37 29.57
N GLY A 120 29.48 53.22 29.38
CA GLY A 120 29.63 54.41 28.50
C GLY A 120 29.49 54.16 27.02
N VAL A 121 29.25 52.94 26.62
CA VAL A 121 29.00 52.54 25.21
C VAL A 121 27.51 52.20 25.05
N THR A 122 26.92 52.72 23.96
CA THR A 122 25.50 52.42 23.64
C THR A 122 25.48 51.41 22.49
N TYR A 123 24.85 50.26 22.77
CA TYR A 123 24.62 49.16 21.84
C TYR A 123 23.21 49.20 21.28
N THR A 124 23.07 48.97 19.99
CA THR A 124 21.79 48.98 19.26
C THR A 124 21.48 47.65 18.57
N SER A 125 22.38 46.67 18.70
CA SER A 125 22.22 45.37 18.06
C SER A 125 22.76 44.25 18.95
N LEU A 126 22.06 43.12 18.93
CA LEU A 126 22.51 41.85 19.52
C LEU A 126 22.59 40.76 18.46
N ALA A 127 23.58 39.88 18.60
CA ALA A 127 23.72 38.77 17.68
C ALA A 127 24.33 37.54 18.38
N VAL A 128 23.98 36.35 17.85
CA VAL A 128 24.65 35.07 18.17
C VAL A 128 25.18 34.44 16.90
N SER A 129 26.29 33.74 17.02
CA SER A 129 26.80 32.93 15.91
C SER A 129 26.89 31.46 16.26
N TYR A 130 26.79 30.66 15.24
CA TYR A 130 27.04 29.23 15.27
C TYR A 130 28.11 28.89 14.24
N ASP A 131 28.91 27.87 14.52
CA ASP A 131 29.76 27.29 13.50
C ASP A 131 28.88 26.62 12.44
N ASN A 132 29.32 26.65 11.20
CA ASN A 132 28.58 26.11 10.07
C ASN A 132 28.12 24.67 10.31
N ASP A 133 28.97 23.83 10.89
CA ASP A 133 28.71 22.43 11.16
C ASP A 133 27.50 22.21 12.09
N THR A 134 27.31 23.09 13.09
CA THR A 134 26.17 23.04 14.01
C THR A 134 24.85 23.26 13.26
N ILE A 135 24.84 24.20 12.32
CA ILE A 135 23.64 24.47 11.50
C ILE A 135 23.44 23.36 10.46
N GLU A 136 24.53 22.85 9.91
CA GLU A 136 24.52 21.73 8.96
C GLU A 136 23.85 20.48 9.54
N GLU A 137 24.24 20.04 10.74
CA GLU A 137 23.63 18.89 11.40
C GLU A 137 22.11 19.05 11.55
N MET A 138 21.66 20.28 11.75
CA MET A 138 20.26 20.60 11.89
C MET A 138 19.49 20.58 10.57
N ILE A 139 20.11 21.07 9.47
CA ILE A 139 19.47 21.26 8.16
C ILE A 139 19.70 20.04 7.26
N GLY A 140 20.93 19.58 7.13
CA GLY A 140 21.38 18.59 6.14
C GLY A 140 21.09 17.15 6.49
N GLY A 141 21.12 16.78 7.76
CA GLY A 141 21.05 15.40 8.21
C GLY A 141 19.71 14.68 7.96
N ARG A 142 18.69 15.38 7.49
CA ARG A 142 17.31 14.84 7.37
C ARG A 142 16.84 14.60 5.95
N ALA A 143 17.33 15.34 4.96
CA ALA A 143 16.91 15.16 3.58
C ALA A 143 17.50 13.88 2.98
N TYR A 144 16.66 13.03 2.46
CA TYR A 144 17.03 11.73 1.84
C TYR A 144 17.97 10.84 2.69
N GLY A 145 17.87 10.94 4.02
CA GLY A 145 18.73 10.16 4.94
C GLY A 145 20.19 10.56 4.86
N GLY A 146 20.46 11.87 4.70
CA GLY A 146 21.81 12.42 4.61
C GLY A 146 22.53 12.16 3.28
N ARG A 147 21.78 11.91 2.19
CA ARG A 147 22.29 11.66 0.84
C ARG A 147 21.98 12.81 -0.13
N SER A 148 21.82 13.99 0.41
CA SER A 148 21.64 15.23 -0.36
C SER A 148 22.49 16.32 0.28
N ASP A 149 22.99 17.23 -0.52
CA ASP A 149 23.66 18.44 -0.06
C ASP A 149 22.61 19.56 0.07
N CYS A 150 22.69 20.40 1.08
CA CYS A 150 21.77 21.50 1.32
C CYS A 150 22.51 22.83 1.45
N TYR A 151 21.98 23.85 0.81
CA TYR A 151 22.52 25.20 0.80
C TYR A 151 21.43 26.22 1.11
N ILE A 152 21.81 27.35 1.69
CA ILE A 152 20.99 28.55 1.71
C ILE A 152 21.72 29.62 0.92
N ILE A 153 21.03 30.21 -0.03
CA ILE A 153 21.60 31.21 -0.93
C ILE A 153 20.82 32.50 -0.88
N HIS A 154 21.53 33.58 -1.20
CA HIS A 154 20.93 34.86 -1.53
C HIS A 154 20.33 34.86 -2.95
N PRO A 155 19.42 35.79 -3.30
CA PRO A 155 18.82 35.84 -4.63
C PRO A 155 19.82 35.94 -5.79
N ASN A 156 20.99 36.48 -5.55
CA ASN A 156 22.08 36.57 -6.53
C ASN A 156 22.91 35.28 -6.67
N GLY A 157 22.56 34.21 -5.96
CA GLY A 157 23.27 32.95 -5.99
C GLY A 157 24.41 32.79 -4.99
N ASN A 158 24.76 33.86 -4.25
CA ASN A 158 25.84 33.79 -3.25
C ASN A 158 25.40 32.85 -2.09
N ILE A 159 26.30 31.98 -1.69
CA ILE A 159 26.03 31.00 -0.66
C ILE A 159 26.14 31.64 0.72
N MET A 160 25.05 31.66 1.46
CA MET A 160 25.03 32.08 2.85
C MET A 160 25.43 30.92 3.78
N LEU A 161 24.89 29.73 3.54
CA LEU A 161 25.13 28.51 4.32
C LEU A 161 25.40 27.37 3.36
N SER A 162 26.40 26.55 3.65
CA SER A 162 26.70 25.33 2.93
C SER A 162 26.89 24.19 3.89
N GLU A 163 26.34 23.05 3.57
CA GLU A 163 26.72 21.79 4.16
C GLU A 163 28.17 21.43 3.69
N GLU A 164 28.97 20.78 4.55
CA GLU A 164 30.19 20.15 4.05
C GLU A 164 29.83 19.18 2.92
N PRO A 165 30.44 19.30 1.75
CA PRO A 165 30.05 18.52 0.60
C PRO A 165 30.29 17.03 0.89
N LYS A 166 29.21 16.27 1.01
CA LYS A 166 29.25 14.80 1.06
C LYS A 166 29.52 14.20 -0.32
N SER A 167 29.47 15.04 -1.34
CA SER A 167 29.83 14.70 -2.71
C SER A 167 30.98 15.59 -3.18
N GLU A 168 31.79 15.10 -4.12
CA GLU A 168 32.92 15.85 -4.71
C GLU A 168 32.49 17.17 -5.44
N ILE A 169 31.21 17.56 -5.34
CA ILE A 169 30.57 18.53 -6.19
C ILE A 169 30.91 19.97 -5.77
N THR A 170 31.14 20.23 -4.47
CA THR A 170 30.94 21.61 -3.98
C THR A 170 31.95 22.10 -2.97
N ALA A 171 33.15 21.55 -2.95
CA ALA A 171 34.15 21.86 -1.91
C ALA A 171 34.50 23.36 -1.74
N TRP A 172 34.26 24.24 -2.73
CA TRP A 172 34.70 25.68 -2.71
C TRP A 172 33.77 26.56 -3.56
N MET A 173 32.48 26.43 -3.41
CA MET A 173 31.52 27.20 -4.18
C MET A 173 31.13 28.48 -3.42
N GLU A 174 31.43 29.63 -3.98
CA GLU A 174 31.00 30.94 -3.46
C GLU A 174 29.64 31.35 -4.01
N ASN A 175 29.40 31.09 -5.30
CA ASN A 175 28.14 31.38 -5.98
C ASN A 175 27.64 30.13 -6.69
N LEU A 176 26.40 29.75 -6.40
CA LEU A 176 25.77 28.55 -6.94
C LEU A 176 25.51 28.65 -8.45
N PHE A 177 25.07 29.82 -8.93
CA PHE A 177 24.71 29.97 -10.34
C PHE A 177 25.96 29.93 -11.23
N ASP A 178 27.03 30.61 -10.84
CA ASP A 178 28.31 30.57 -11.54
C ASP A 178 28.90 29.16 -11.58
N TYR A 179 28.74 28.43 -10.48
CA TYR A 179 29.19 27.04 -10.40
C TYR A 179 28.43 26.13 -11.35
N LEU A 180 27.10 26.24 -11.38
CA LEU A 180 26.25 25.43 -12.25
C LEU A 180 26.56 25.69 -13.73
N GLU A 181 26.71 26.94 -14.11
CA GLU A 181 27.04 27.35 -15.47
C GLU A 181 28.42 26.85 -15.93
N THR A 182 29.44 26.97 -15.04
CA THR A 182 30.83 26.69 -15.40
C THR A 182 31.18 25.19 -15.31
N ASN A 183 30.60 24.45 -14.35
CA ASN A 183 31.10 23.12 -13.98
C ASN A 183 30.12 22.00 -14.28
N THR A 184 28.91 22.29 -14.75
CA THR A 184 27.87 21.26 -14.95
C THR A 184 27.26 21.35 -16.35
N GLU A 185 26.62 20.23 -16.76
CA GLU A 185 25.77 20.18 -17.96
C GLU A 185 24.35 20.54 -17.55
N VAL A 186 24.06 21.81 -17.30
CA VAL A 186 22.75 22.34 -17.00
C VAL A 186 22.12 22.94 -18.26
N ASN A 187 20.81 22.84 -18.40
CA ASN A 187 20.10 23.54 -19.46
C ASN A 187 20.01 25.03 -19.13
N GLU A 188 20.60 25.89 -20.00
CA GLU A 188 20.66 27.35 -19.80
C GLU A 188 19.28 27.98 -19.58
N THR A 189 18.24 27.49 -20.25
CA THR A 189 16.86 27.98 -20.07
C THR A 189 16.36 27.65 -18.65
N CYS A 190 16.58 26.42 -18.18
CA CYS A 190 16.19 26.01 -16.83
C CYS A 190 16.97 26.76 -15.73
N LEU A 191 18.25 27.05 -15.98
CA LEU A 191 19.06 27.84 -15.04
C LEU A 191 18.57 29.29 -14.95
N ARG A 192 18.24 29.89 -16.08
CA ARG A 192 17.69 31.25 -16.15
C ARG A 192 16.31 31.33 -15.47
N GLU A 193 15.44 30.39 -15.74
CA GLU A 193 14.14 30.29 -15.06
C GLU A 193 14.32 30.15 -13.54
N MET A 194 15.28 29.36 -13.08
CA MET A 194 15.60 29.24 -11.66
C MET A 194 16.06 30.57 -11.06
N GLN A 195 16.97 31.31 -11.75
CA GLN A 195 17.42 32.59 -11.30
C GLN A 195 16.27 33.59 -11.16
N GLU A 196 15.40 33.68 -12.18
CA GLU A 196 14.21 34.52 -12.15
C GLU A 196 13.23 34.14 -11.04
N GLN A 197 12.97 32.84 -10.88
CA GLN A 197 12.08 32.32 -9.82
C GLN A 197 12.65 32.57 -8.42
N THR A 198 13.96 32.43 -8.24
CA THR A 198 14.63 32.73 -6.95
C THR A 198 14.46 34.18 -6.57
N LEU A 199 14.61 35.11 -7.53
CA LEU A 199 14.37 36.55 -7.33
C LEU A 199 12.92 36.88 -6.96
N GLN A 200 11.95 36.07 -7.41
CA GLN A 200 10.53 36.28 -7.19
C GLN A 200 9.99 35.47 -5.99
N GLY A 201 10.85 34.80 -5.23
CA GLY A 201 10.43 33.92 -4.13
C GLY A 201 9.68 32.67 -4.59
N GLY A 202 9.96 32.18 -5.79
CA GLY A 202 9.39 30.95 -6.34
C GLY A 202 10.10 29.68 -5.87
N SER A 203 9.53 28.54 -6.18
CA SER A 203 10.08 27.22 -5.91
C SER A 203 10.08 26.34 -7.15
N GLY A 204 11.02 25.41 -7.24
CA GLY A 204 11.09 24.52 -8.39
C GLY A 204 12.19 23.47 -8.30
N SER A 205 12.45 22.82 -9.43
CA SER A 205 13.57 21.89 -9.55
C SER A 205 14.21 21.94 -10.92
N VAL A 206 15.53 21.86 -10.95
CA VAL A 206 16.34 21.87 -12.18
C VAL A 206 17.13 20.57 -12.27
N PRO A 207 16.94 19.76 -13.32
CA PRO A 207 17.81 18.63 -13.58
C PRO A 207 19.13 19.10 -14.18
N TYR A 208 20.24 18.52 -13.73
CA TYR A 208 21.55 18.78 -14.32
C TYR A 208 22.45 17.54 -14.28
N ARG A 209 23.54 17.57 -15.02
CA ARG A 209 24.51 16.49 -15.07
C ARG A 209 25.89 16.98 -14.68
N PHE A 210 26.54 16.21 -13.80
CA PHE A 210 27.91 16.51 -13.34
C PHE A 210 28.72 15.21 -13.31
N LYS A 211 29.94 15.26 -13.88
CA LYS A 211 30.83 14.07 -13.99
C LYS A 211 30.13 12.79 -14.44
N GLY A 212 29.20 12.90 -15.41
CA GLY A 212 28.46 11.75 -15.97
C GLY A 212 27.29 11.23 -15.10
N ARG A 213 27.01 11.82 -13.94
CA ARG A 213 25.88 11.49 -13.07
C ARG A 213 24.79 12.54 -13.18
N ASN A 214 23.54 12.11 -13.01
CA ASN A 214 22.37 13.00 -13.06
C ASN A 214 21.96 13.40 -11.67
N TYR A 215 21.67 14.68 -11.48
CA TYR A 215 21.23 15.30 -10.23
C TYR A 215 19.96 16.10 -10.44
N TYR A 216 19.23 16.29 -9.36
CA TYR A 216 18.19 17.29 -9.24
C TYR A 216 18.63 18.35 -8.25
N LEU A 217 18.49 19.59 -8.63
CA LEU A 217 18.56 20.73 -7.77
C LEU A 217 17.13 21.18 -7.48
N VAL A 218 16.76 21.26 -6.21
CA VAL A 218 15.44 21.70 -5.74
C VAL A 218 15.62 22.99 -4.98
N TYR A 219 14.81 23.99 -5.24
CA TYR A 219 14.90 25.29 -4.58
C TYR A 219 13.55 25.75 -4.06
N GLN A 220 13.56 26.43 -2.89
CA GLN A 220 12.38 26.97 -2.22
C GLN A 220 12.74 28.23 -1.45
N PRO A 221 11.85 29.25 -1.40
CA PRO A 221 12.06 30.43 -0.57
C PRO A 221 12.03 30.07 0.92
N VAL A 222 12.89 30.68 1.70
CA VAL A 222 12.92 30.51 3.18
C VAL A 222 11.78 31.27 3.86
N GLY A 223 11.26 32.31 3.21
CA GLY A 223 10.15 33.12 3.74
C GLY A 223 10.59 34.35 4.50
N PHE A 224 11.91 34.66 4.59
CA PHE A 224 12.47 35.89 5.11
C PHE A 224 13.74 36.22 4.34
N GLN A 225 14.09 37.54 4.23
CA GLN A 225 15.28 38.09 3.63
C GLN A 225 15.55 37.64 2.17
N ASP A 226 14.50 37.25 1.44
CA ASP A 226 14.58 36.72 0.08
C ASP A 226 15.54 35.51 -0.06
N LEU A 227 15.89 34.86 1.05
CA LEU A 227 16.74 33.68 1.05
C LEU A 227 16.04 32.49 0.42
N THR A 228 16.83 31.65 -0.26
CA THR A 228 16.36 30.43 -0.89
C THR A 228 17.15 29.25 -0.36
N ILE A 229 16.43 28.21 0.10
CA ILE A 229 17.03 26.91 0.41
C ILE A 229 17.15 26.11 -0.87
N VAL A 230 18.31 25.51 -1.07
CA VAL A 230 18.62 24.70 -2.26
C VAL A 230 19.12 23.35 -1.81
N GLY A 231 18.50 22.31 -2.35
CA GLY A 231 18.90 20.93 -2.13
C GLY A 231 19.44 20.30 -3.41
N ILE A 232 20.56 19.60 -3.32
CA ILE A 232 21.15 18.83 -4.42
C ILE A 232 21.07 17.36 -4.09
N VAL A 233 20.44 16.57 -4.95
CA VAL A 233 20.23 15.13 -4.74
C VAL A 233 20.54 14.36 -6.01
N GLU A 234 21.28 13.26 -5.89
CA GLU A 234 21.52 12.36 -7.03
C GLU A 234 20.21 11.68 -7.45
N ARG A 235 19.93 11.66 -8.76
CA ARG A 235 18.72 11.07 -9.33
C ARG A 235 18.48 9.62 -8.87
N ASN A 236 19.55 8.85 -8.74
CA ASN A 236 19.47 7.45 -8.28
C ASN A 236 18.86 7.30 -6.87
N VAL A 237 19.09 8.29 -6.00
CA VAL A 237 18.55 8.31 -4.63
C VAL A 237 17.04 8.53 -4.65
N VAL A 238 16.59 9.45 -5.50
CA VAL A 238 15.17 9.75 -5.71
C VAL A 238 14.46 8.56 -6.35
N ASP A 239 15.02 8.04 -7.44
CA ASP A 239 14.45 6.91 -8.20
C ASP A 239 14.41 5.62 -7.37
N ALA A 240 15.34 5.40 -6.45
CA ALA A 240 15.34 4.24 -5.55
C ALA A 240 14.12 4.24 -4.61
N GLY A 241 13.73 5.41 -4.10
CA GLY A 241 12.49 5.57 -3.32
C GLY A 241 11.25 5.28 -4.15
N MET A 242 11.17 5.86 -5.35
CA MET A 242 10.05 5.66 -6.27
C MET A 242 9.91 4.20 -6.72
N ARG A 243 11.02 3.52 -7.03
CA ARG A 243 11.00 2.09 -7.40
C ARG A 243 10.43 1.21 -6.30
N LYS A 244 10.74 1.45 -5.03
CA LYS A 244 10.15 0.69 -3.91
C LYS A 244 8.63 0.84 -3.87
N VAL A 245 8.12 2.06 -4.00
CA VAL A 245 6.68 2.34 -4.01
C VAL A 245 6.02 1.66 -5.21
N GLN A 246 6.61 1.78 -6.42
CA GLN A 246 6.12 1.13 -7.63
C GLN A 246 6.07 -0.40 -7.50
N CYS A 247 7.13 -1.03 -6.98
CA CYS A 247 7.14 -2.47 -6.74
C CYS A 247 6.02 -2.89 -5.78
N VAL A 248 5.84 -2.22 -4.65
CA VAL A 248 4.77 -2.53 -3.69
C VAL A 248 3.40 -2.39 -4.35
N THR A 249 3.18 -1.32 -5.13
CA THR A 249 1.91 -1.09 -5.83
C THR A 249 1.63 -2.19 -6.87
N ILE A 250 2.63 -2.59 -7.66
CA ILE A 250 2.50 -3.67 -8.64
C ILE A 250 2.17 -5.00 -7.94
N PHE A 251 2.86 -5.34 -6.85
CA PHE A 251 2.56 -6.55 -6.08
C PHE A 251 1.14 -6.55 -5.52
N LEU A 252 0.67 -5.42 -5.03
CA LEU A 252 -0.68 -5.29 -4.46
C LEU A 252 -1.76 -5.44 -5.53
N LEU A 253 -1.56 -4.85 -6.71
CA LEU A 253 -2.46 -4.99 -7.86
C LEU A 253 -2.47 -6.44 -8.38
N ALA A 254 -1.30 -7.08 -8.49
CA ALA A 254 -1.20 -8.48 -8.91
C ALA A 254 -1.90 -9.42 -7.93
N PHE A 255 -1.74 -9.20 -6.63
CA PHE A 255 -2.43 -9.96 -5.58
C PHE A 255 -3.95 -9.80 -5.67
N LEU A 256 -4.43 -8.57 -5.85
CA LEU A 256 -5.86 -8.30 -6.02
C LEU A 256 -6.43 -8.99 -7.25
N ALA A 257 -5.73 -8.91 -8.40
CA ALA A 257 -6.13 -9.60 -9.62
C ALA A 257 -6.22 -11.12 -9.42
N LEU A 258 -5.24 -11.71 -8.74
CA LEU A 258 -5.25 -13.14 -8.43
C LEU A 258 -6.42 -13.53 -7.53
N ALA A 259 -6.73 -12.72 -6.52
CA ALA A 259 -7.87 -12.94 -5.63
C ALA A 259 -9.21 -12.89 -6.37
N VAL A 260 -9.38 -11.95 -7.30
CA VAL A 260 -10.57 -11.85 -8.16
C VAL A 260 -10.70 -13.08 -9.05
N VAL A 261 -9.62 -13.52 -9.71
CA VAL A 261 -9.61 -14.73 -10.55
C VAL A 261 -9.97 -15.96 -9.71
N ALA A 262 -9.39 -16.11 -8.52
CA ALA A 262 -9.71 -17.22 -7.63
C ALA A 262 -11.18 -17.23 -7.19
N ALA A 263 -11.75 -16.07 -6.91
CA ALA A 263 -13.18 -15.93 -6.57
C ALA A 263 -14.07 -16.30 -7.75
N LEU A 264 -13.75 -15.86 -8.98
CA LEU A 264 -14.48 -16.22 -10.19
C LEU A 264 -14.43 -17.73 -10.47
N VAL A 265 -13.23 -18.33 -10.38
CA VAL A 265 -13.08 -19.79 -10.56
C VAL A 265 -13.88 -20.56 -9.52
N ARG A 266 -13.91 -20.09 -8.27
CA ARG A 266 -14.72 -20.70 -7.21
C ARG A 266 -16.22 -20.60 -7.50
N SER A 267 -16.69 -19.43 -7.96
CA SER A 267 -18.08 -19.22 -8.35
C SER A 267 -18.49 -20.16 -9.48
N ILE A 268 -17.70 -20.19 -10.56
CA ILE A 268 -17.97 -21.08 -11.71
C ILE A 268 -18.01 -22.55 -11.29
N LYS A 269 -17.09 -22.99 -10.41
CA LYS A 269 -17.10 -24.37 -9.90
C LYS A 269 -18.33 -24.68 -9.07
N MET A 270 -18.83 -23.72 -8.30
CA MET A 270 -20.06 -23.90 -7.53
C MET A 270 -21.28 -24.02 -8.43
N ASP A 271 -21.40 -23.13 -9.42
CA ASP A 271 -22.50 -23.16 -10.37
C ASP A 271 -22.52 -24.47 -11.18
N LEU A 272 -21.34 -24.92 -11.65
CA LEU A 272 -21.21 -26.18 -12.36
C LEU A 272 -21.63 -27.39 -11.50
N ARG A 273 -21.22 -27.40 -10.22
CA ARG A 273 -21.63 -28.49 -9.30
C ARG A 273 -23.13 -28.51 -9.07
N PHE A 274 -23.75 -27.33 -8.97
CA PHE A 274 -25.20 -27.23 -8.80
C PHE A 274 -25.95 -27.80 -10.02
N VAL A 275 -25.53 -27.40 -11.24
CA VAL A 275 -26.12 -27.89 -12.49
C VAL A 275 -25.96 -29.41 -12.65
N LEU A 276 -24.76 -29.94 -12.33
CA LEU A 276 -24.52 -31.39 -12.41
C LEU A 276 -25.38 -32.16 -11.42
N ALA A 277 -25.54 -31.67 -10.18
CA ALA A 277 -26.37 -32.30 -9.19
C ALA A 277 -27.87 -32.34 -9.60
N GLU A 278 -28.34 -31.23 -10.18
CA GLU A 278 -29.72 -31.14 -10.68
C GLU A 278 -29.97 -32.13 -11.85
N GLN A 279 -29.02 -32.27 -12.77
CA GLN A 279 -29.10 -33.25 -13.87
C GLN A 279 -29.11 -34.70 -13.34
N GLU A 280 -28.30 -34.99 -12.34
CA GLU A 280 -28.22 -36.33 -11.73
C GLU A 280 -29.55 -36.70 -11.04
N GLU A 281 -30.14 -35.78 -10.29
CA GLU A 281 -31.46 -35.97 -9.69
C GLU A 281 -32.58 -36.17 -10.73
N ALA A 282 -32.57 -35.39 -11.79
CA ALA A 282 -33.53 -35.48 -12.88
C ALA A 282 -33.43 -36.87 -13.56
N PHE A 283 -32.21 -37.34 -13.85
CA PHE A 283 -31.96 -38.64 -14.43
C PHE A 283 -32.45 -39.79 -13.51
N HIS A 284 -32.18 -39.68 -12.22
CA HIS A 284 -32.66 -40.66 -11.25
C HIS A 284 -34.20 -40.72 -11.15
N ARG A 285 -34.86 -39.57 -11.20
CA ARG A 285 -36.34 -39.52 -11.20
C ARG A 285 -36.90 -40.18 -12.46
N GLU A 286 -36.38 -39.82 -13.62
CA GLU A 286 -36.82 -40.41 -14.89
C GLU A 286 -36.61 -41.91 -14.95
N SER A 287 -35.47 -42.40 -14.48
CA SER A 287 -35.18 -43.85 -14.45
C SER A 287 -36.11 -44.61 -13.50
N THR A 288 -36.43 -44.01 -12.35
CA THR A 288 -37.34 -44.61 -11.36
C THR A 288 -38.78 -44.63 -11.87
N GLU A 289 -39.23 -43.57 -12.51
CA GLU A 289 -40.57 -43.52 -13.11
C GLU A 289 -40.71 -44.53 -14.27
N ARG A 290 -39.70 -44.61 -15.10
CA ARG A 290 -39.65 -45.59 -16.18
C ARG A 290 -39.73 -47.01 -15.64
N GLN A 291 -38.96 -47.34 -14.61
CA GLN A 291 -38.99 -48.66 -13.98
C GLN A 291 -40.39 -49.01 -13.43
N LYS A 292 -41.01 -48.03 -12.74
CA LYS A 292 -42.38 -48.19 -12.23
C LYS A 292 -43.41 -48.44 -13.34
N MET A 293 -43.26 -47.70 -14.45
CA MET A 293 -44.13 -47.89 -15.61
C MET A 293 -43.95 -49.28 -16.27
N GLU A 294 -42.71 -49.75 -16.37
CA GLU A 294 -42.41 -51.09 -16.89
C GLU A 294 -42.96 -52.19 -15.99
N ASP A 295 -42.82 -52.04 -14.67
CA ASP A 295 -43.35 -52.98 -13.70
C ASP A 295 -44.90 -53.06 -13.76
N LEU A 296 -45.57 -51.89 -13.83
CA LEU A 296 -47.03 -51.82 -13.96
C LEU A 296 -47.48 -52.37 -15.31
N ALA A 297 -46.75 -52.15 -16.39
CA ALA A 297 -47.11 -52.67 -17.71
C ALA A 297 -46.95 -54.19 -17.85
N ASN A 298 -46.14 -54.83 -17.02
CA ASN A 298 -45.74 -56.21 -17.12
C ASN A 298 -46.33 -57.14 -16.00
N THR A 299 -47.07 -56.55 -15.03
CA THR A 299 -47.60 -57.27 -13.86
C THR A 299 -49.12 -57.30 -13.90
N ASP A 300 -49.74 -58.43 -13.51
CA ASP A 300 -51.13 -58.52 -13.30
C ASP A 300 -51.57 -57.87 -11.97
N GLY A 301 -52.49 -56.90 -12.07
CA GLY A 301 -52.89 -56.08 -10.94
C GLY A 301 -53.56 -56.76 -9.79
N LEU A 302 -54.16 -57.96 -10.00
CA LEU A 302 -54.86 -58.74 -8.96
C LEU A 302 -53.91 -59.67 -8.21
N THR A 303 -53.02 -60.35 -8.95
CA THR A 303 -52.23 -61.45 -8.40
C THR A 303 -50.76 -61.08 -8.17
N GLY A 304 -50.29 -60.02 -8.79
CA GLY A 304 -48.92 -59.61 -8.71
C GLY A 304 -47.94 -60.54 -9.46
N LEU A 305 -48.44 -61.51 -10.21
CA LEU A 305 -47.63 -62.25 -11.18
C LEU A 305 -47.38 -61.46 -12.44
N SER A 306 -46.48 -61.92 -13.27
CA SER A 306 -46.30 -61.34 -14.62
C SER A 306 -47.58 -61.57 -15.44
N ASN A 307 -47.95 -60.57 -16.25
CA ASN A 307 -49.15 -60.60 -17.07
C ASN A 307 -48.90 -61.26 -18.44
N GLU A 308 -49.94 -61.44 -19.21
CA GLU A 308 -49.95 -62.04 -20.54
C GLU A 308 -48.96 -61.33 -21.49
N ARG A 309 -48.92 -60.01 -21.43
CA ARG A 309 -47.99 -59.23 -22.25
C ARG A 309 -46.52 -59.63 -22.01
N PHE A 310 -46.13 -59.71 -20.74
CA PHE A 310 -44.75 -60.09 -20.37
C PHE A 310 -44.47 -61.56 -20.68
N PHE A 311 -45.50 -62.42 -20.56
CA PHE A 311 -45.42 -63.83 -21.00
C PHE A 311 -45.07 -63.94 -22.48
N ASN A 312 -45.83 -63.27 -23.35
CA ASN A 312 -45.60 -63.27 -24.78
C ASN A 312 -44.20 -62.72 -25.16
N ALA A 313 -43.76 -61.62 -24.51
CA ALA A 313 -42.44 -61.06 -24.71
C ALA A 313 -41.31 -62.04 -24.29
N THR A 314 -41.53 -62.71 -23.11
CA THR A 314 -40.53 -63.64 -22.56
C THR A 314 -40.43 -64.92 -23.46
N LEU A 315 -41.54 -65.46 -23.88
CA LEU A 315 -41.60 -66.60 -24.78
C LEU A 315 -40.88 -66.32 -26.08
N GLN A 316 -41.18 -65.19 -26.74
CA GLN A 316 -40.53 -64.75 -27.97
C GLN A 316 -39.02 -64.61 -27.82
N LYS A 317 -38.61 -64.06 -26.66
CA LYS A 317 -37.14 -63.85 -26.36
C LYS A 317 -36.44 -65.20 -26.21
N LYS A 318 -37.08 -66.18 -25.52
CA LYS A 318 -36.59 -67.58 -25.32
C LYS A 318 -36.45 -68.30 -26.63
N GLU A 319 -37.52 -68.29 -27.45
CA GLU A 319 -37.51 -68.90 -28.78
C GLU A 319 -36.39 -68.38 -29.66
N LYS A 320 -36.19 -67.05 -29.71
CA LYS A 320 -35.13 -66.46 -30.50
C LYS A 320 -33.70 -66.76 -29.97
N ALA A 321 -33.56 -66.96 -28.68
CA ALA A 321 -32.27 -67.30 -28.07
C ALA A 321 -31.92 -68.80 -28.25
N GLY A 322 -32.89 -69.63 -28.58
CA GLY A 322 -32.68 -71.10 -28.69
C GLY A 322 -32.38 -71.76 -27.33
N GLU A 323 -32.74 -71.13 -26.23
CA GLU A 323 -32.50 -71.65 -24.89
C GLU A 323 -33.54 -72.69 -24.54
N PRO A 324 -33.14 -73.85 -23.97
CA PRO A 324 -34.14 -74.90 -23.54
C PRO A 324 -34.92 -74.40 -22.36
N PHE A 325 -36.27 -74.58 -22.47
CA PHE A 325 -37.23 -74.29 -21.40
C PHE A 325 -38.44 -75.26 -21.47
N ALA A 326 -39.09 -75.47 -20.31
CA ALA A 326 -40.35 -76.11 -20.29
C ALA A 326 -41.45 -75.02 -20.05
N LEU A 327 -42.55 -75.23 -20.82
CA LEU A 327 -43.71 -74.34 -20.70
C LEU A 327 -44.89 -75.21 -20.13
N PHE A 328 -45.43 -74.70 -19.06
CA PHE A 328 -46.62 -75.29 -18.43
C PHE A 328 -47.77 -74.31 -18.55
N TYR A 329 -48.89 -74.76 -19.02
CA TYR A 329 -50.16 -74.07 -19.00
C TYR A 329 -51.03 -74.69 -17.95
N LEU A 330 -51.67 -73.88 -17.10
CA LEU A 330 -52.51 -74.33 -15.99
C LEU A 330 -53.86 -73.59 -16.08
N ASP A 331 -54.91 -74.31 -15.86
CA ASP A 331 -56.26 -73.78 -15.78
C ASP A 331 -56.90 -74.30 -14.46
N LEU A 332 -57.68 -73.47 -13.80
CA LEU A 332 -58.25 -73.82 -12.53
C LEU A 332 -59.63 -74.51 -12.76
N ASP A 333 -59.65 -75.80 -12.62
CA ASP A 333 -60.88 -76.59 -12.73
C ASP A 333 -62.01 -76.08 -11.82
N SER A 334 -63.17 -75.86 -12.40
CA SER A 334 -64.37 -75.43 -11.68
C SER A 334 -64.27 -74.04 -11.03
N PHE A 335 -63.42 -73.13 -11.55
CA PHE A 335 -63.24 -71.74 -11.03
C PHE A 335 -64.57 -70.93 -11.14
N LYS A 336 -65.26 -71.06 -12.26
CA LYS A 336 -66.59 -70.44 -12.48
C LYS A 336 -67.63 -70.84 -11.42
N PRO A 337 -67.86 -72.07 -11.10
CA PRO A 337 -68.69 -72.47 -9.99
C PRO A 337 -68.34 -71.91 -8.62
N VAL A 338 -67.04 -71.65 -8.36
CA VAL A 338 -66.59 -71.03 -7.12
C VAL A 338 -67.05 -69.54 -7.11
N ASN A 339 -66.95 -68.84 -8.20
CA ASN A 339 -67.42 -67.45 -8.33
C ASN A 339 -68.97 -67.40 -8.19
N ASP A 340 -69.65 -68.28 -8.85
CA ASP A 340 -71.12 -68.34 -8.83
C ASP A 340 -71.71 -68.71 -7.44
N THR A 341 -70.96 -69.47 -6.67
CA THR A 341 -71.43 -69.96 -5.33
C THR A 341 -71.00 -69.03 -4.21
N TYR A 342 -69.78 -68.50 -4.23
CA TYR A 342 -69.15 -67.81 -3.11
C TYR A 342 -68.82 -66.31 -3.43
N GLY A 343 -69.10 -65.89 -4.63
CA GLY A 343 -68.87 -64.50 -5.06
C GLY A 343 -67.46 -64.25 -5.60
N HIS A 344 -67.31 -63.19 -6.38
CA HIS A 344 -66.04 -62.83 -7.02
C HIS A 344 -64.93 -62.51 -6.03
N ASP A 345 -65.25 -61.99 -4.84
CA ASP A 345 -64.21 -61.68 -3.81
C ASP A 345 -63.50 -62.96 -3.33
N VAL A 346 -64.23 -64.08 -3.23
CA VAL A 346 -63.68 -65.40 -2.86
C VAL A 346 -62.84 -65.96 -4.03
N GLY A 347 -63.32 -65.79 -5.26
CA GLY A 347 -62.56 -66.12 -6.46
C GLY A 347 -61.23 -65.37 -6.56
N ASP A 348 -61.27 -64.09 -6.29
CA ASP A 348 -60.04 -63.23 -6.29
C ASP A 348 -59.02 -63.67 -5.22
N GLN A 349 -59.54 -64.06 -4.03
CA GLN A 349 -58.67 -64.61 -2.98
C GLN A 349 -58.13 -66.01 -3.38
N LEU A 350 -58.83 -66.79 -4.08
CA LEU A 350 -58.36 -68.08 -4.63
C LEU A 350 -57.25 -67.83 -5.67
N LEU A 351 -57.46 -66.90 -6.61
CA LEU A 351 -56.48 -66.53 -7.59
C LEU A 351 -55.16 -65.98 -6.97
N LYS A 352 -55.27 -65.16 -5.93
CA LYS A 352 -54.11 -64.67 -5.13
C LYS A 352 -53.39 -65.83 -4.42
N ALA A 353 -54.17 -66.79 -3.85
CA ALA A 353 -53.58 -67.94 -3.17
C ALA A 353 -52.84 -68.87 -4.14
N VAL A 354 -53.39 -69.12 -5.31
CA VAL A 354 -52.75 -69.90 -6.38
C VAL A 354 -51.49 -69.18 -6.85
N SER A 355 -51.62 -67.93 -7.10
CA SER A 355 -50.46 -67.10 -7.54
C SER A 355 -49.33 -67.14 -6.55
N TRP A 356 -49.61 -66.96 -5.26
CA TRP A 356 -48.62 -67.11 -4.20
C TRP A 356 -47.93 -68.47 -4.21
N ARG A 357 -48.71 -69.58 -4.37
CA ARG A 357 -48.16 -70.94 -4.46
C ARG A 357 -47.28 -71.11 -5.70
N LEU A 358 -47.75 -70.68 -6.86
CA LEU A 358 -46.98 -70.77 -8.08
C LEU A 358 -45.63 -69.99 -7.96
N ARG A 359 -45.68 -68.82 -7.39
CA ARG A 359 -44.47 -67.99 -7.14
C ARG A 359 -43.48 -68.66 -6.20
N THR A 360 -43.95 -69.40 -5.22
CA THR A 360 -43.10 -70.11 -4.24
C THR A 360 -42.56 -71.43 -4.75
N CYS A 361 -43.24 -72.05 -5.76
CA CYS A 361 -42.78 -73.26 -6.39
C CYS A 361 -41.76 -73.13 -7.48
N VAL A 362 -41.62 -71.92 -8.04
CA VAL A 362 -40.65 -71.64 -9.11
C VAL A 362 -39.34 -71.00 -8.58
N ARG A 363 -38.22 -71.21 -9.26
CA ARG A 363 -36.94 -70.66 -8.90
C ARG A 363 -36.89 -69.18 -9.30
N SER A 364 -35.97 -68.45 -8.77
CA SER A 364 -35.75 -67.04 -9.15
C SER A 364 -35.38 -66.82 -10.64
N THR A 365 -34.94 -67.85 -11.31
CA THR A 365 -34.64 -67.89 -12.74
C THR A 365 -35.88 -68.25 -13.61
N ASP A 366 -36.95 -68.70 -13.01
CA ASP A 366 -38.16 -69.12 -13.70
C ASP A 366 -39.21 -68.02 -13.63
N TYR A 367 -40.23 -68.13 -14.43
CA TYR A 367 -41.29 -67.14 -14.53
C TYR A 367 -42.65 -67.75 -14.27
N ALA A 368 -43.49 -67.10 -13.49
CA ALA A 368 -44.86 -67.38 -13.30
C ALA A 368 -45.76 -66.28 -13.83
N PHE A 369 -46.74 -66.59 -14.60
CA PHE A 369 -47.60 -65.64 -15.28
C PHE A 369 -49.08 -65.96 -14.98
N ARG A 370 -49.90 -64.90 -14.98
CA ARG A 370 -51.35 -65.01 -15.15
C ARG A 370 -51.67 -64.51 -16.56
N ILE A 371 -52.28 -65.40 -17.35
CA ILE A 371 -52.57 -65.10 -18.77
C ILE A 371 -53.94 -64.41 -18.86
N GLY A 372 -54.92 -64.83 -18.06
CA GLY A 372 -56.22 -64.17 -17.96
C GLY A 372 -57.21 -65.08 -17.20
N GLY A 373 -58.23 -64.49 -16.65
CA GLY A 373 -59.21 -65.25 -15.89
C GLY A 373 -58.59 -66.16 -14.83
N ASP A 374 -58.75 -67.49 -15.04
CA ASP A 374 -58.26 -68.61 -14.23
C ASP A 374 -57.09 -69.34 -14.85
N GLU A 375 -56.53 -68.78 -15.92
CA GLU A 375 -55.39 -69.34 -16.66
C GLU A 375 -54.07 -68.80 -16.16
N PHE A 376 -53.10 -69.69 -15.92
CA PHE A 376 -51.72 -69.39 -15.53
C PHE A 376 -50.69 -70.06 -16.45
N ALA A 377 -49.49 -69.53 -16.51
CA ALA A 377 -48.44 -70.23 -17.18
C ALA A 377 -47.12 -70.14 -16.38
N LEU A 378 -46.30 -71.15 -16.54
CA LEU A 378 -44.97 -71.20 -16.00
C LEU A 378 -43.94 -71.40 -17.13
N ILE A 379 -42.85 -70.67 -17.11
CA ILE A 379 -41.67 -70.94 -17.93
C ILE A 379 -40.55 -71.31 -16.97
N VAL A 380 -40.10 -72.58 -17.08
CA VAL A 380 -39.04 -73.16 -16.27
C VAL A 380 -37.78 -73.28 -17.14
N ASN A 381 -36.74 -72.58 -16.74
CA ASN A 381 -35.47 -72.51 -17.50
C ASN A 381 -34.62 -73.79 -17.24
N GLY A 382 -33.92 -74.28 -18.28
CA GLY A 382 -32.95 -75.36 -18.15
C GLY A 382 -33.55 -76.71 -17.90
N ALA A 383 -34.87 -76.95 -18.16
CA ALA A 383 -35.48 -78.26 -18.09
C ALA A 383 -34.89 -79.16 -19.19
N LEU A 384 -34.04 -80.07 -18.78
CA LEU A 384 -33.64 -81.19 -19.65
C LEU A 384 -34.81 -82.20 -19.71
N MET A 385 -35.23 -82.57 -20.88
CA MET A 385 -36.34 -83.51 -21.15
C MET A 385 -36.03 -84.97 -20.77
N GLU A 386 -35.14 -85.22 -19.83
CA GLU A 386 -34.72 -86.60 -19.47
C GLU A 386 -35.34 -87.13 -18.13
N GLU A 387 -36.14 -86.37 -17.42
CA GLU A 387 -36.73 -86.86 -16.16
C GLU A 387 -38.24 -86.60 -16.04
N PHE A 388 -39.05 -87.09 -16.97
CA PHE A 388 -40.48 -87.22 -16.77
C PHE A 388 -41.00 -88.64 -17.26
#